data_f8c9a6b307c791a531ea84db3893865e
#
_entry.id   f8c9a6b307c791a531ea84db3893865e
#
_cell.length_a   1.000
_cell.length_b   1.000
_cell.length_c   1.000
_cell.angle_alpha   90.00
_cell.angle_beta   90.00
_cell.angle_gamma   90.00
#
_symmetry.space_group_name_H-M   'P 1'
#
loop_
_entity.id
_entity.type
_entity.pdbx_description
1 polymer ?
#
loop_
_entity_poly.entity_id
_entity_poly.type
_entity_poly.pdbx_seq_one_letter_code
_entity_poly.pdbx_strand_id
1 'polypeptide(L)'
;MLQKLRENRSLQGILLMTPTMIIMVALLIIPLLLTVITSFGQRDPDGNVIYTFTLENYWRLMGFTENGTWDNLYLLILMRSLWLALQTTVIVIAMAYPLAYYIARAPEKRRNFLLFLVLIPLWTNFVIRIYAWVMILRTQGVLSSSLAFLAGLASIPFKPFDLYPSQGAVLVGMVYEFLPFMILPIFTSLEKIEPNLYEAAADLGANSFWTFFRVTLPLSLPGLVAGTILTFVPVIGTFVVSDILGGRQVILVGNLVQ
;
A
#
# COMPACT_ATOMS: atom_id res chain seq x y z
N MET A 1 3.70 24.60 -43.66
CA MET A 1 3.57 24.09 -42.30
C MET A 1 3.12 22.63 -42.27
N LEU A 2 2.06 22.27 -43.01
CA LEU A 2 1.54 20.88 -43.09
C LEU A 2 2.50 19.85 -43.72
N GLN A 3 3.35 20.24 -44.67
CA GLN A 3 4.35 19.33 -45.23
C GLN A 3 5.47 18.97 -44.24
N LYS A 4 5.96 19.92 -43.43
CA LYS A 4 6.91 19.63 -42.32
C LYS A 4 6.35 18.72 -41.23
N LEU A 5 5.03 18.77 -40.99
CA LEU A 5 4.35 17.85 -40.08
C LEU A 5 4.26 16.43 -40.63
N ARG A 6 4.23 16.26 -41.96
CA ARG A 6 4.15 14.96 -42.63
C ARG A 6 5.49 14.24 -42.73
N GLU A 7 6.60 14.98 -42.69
CA GLU A 7 7.96 14.44 -42.77
C GLU A 7 8.57 14.06 -41.42
N ASN A 8 8.06 14.64 -40.31
CA ASN A 8 8.65 14.43 -38.99
C ASN A 8 7.77 13.55 -38.10
N ARG A 9 8.07 12.25 -38.05
CA ARG A 9 7.35 11.24 -37.23
C ARG A 9 7.24 11.63 -35.75
N SER A 10 8.26 12.30 -35.20
CA SER A 10 8.25 12.77 -33.81
C SER A 10 7.19 13.86 -33.58
N LEU A 11 7.06 14.82 -34.52
CA LEU A 11 6.04 15.87 -34.45
C LEU A 11 4.62 15.32 -34.57
N GLN A 12 4.41 14.31 -35.41
CA GLN A 12 3.11 13.63 -35.52
C GLN A 12 2.77 12.89 -34.23
N GLY A 13 3.74 12.19 -33.62
CA GLY A 13 3.54 11.53 -32.34
C GLY A 13 3.17 12.50 -31.22
N ILE A 14 3.88 13.63 -31.11
CA ILE A 14 3.60 14.67 -30.13
C ILE A 14 2.18 15.24 -30.36
N LEU A 15 1.82 15.58 -31.58
CA LEU A 15 0.52 16.17 -31.91
C LEU A 15 -0.66 15.24 -31.60
N LEU A 16 -0.48 13.93 -31.84
CA LEU A 16 -1.49 12.91 -31.52
C LEU A 16 -1.60 12.67 -30.00
N MET A 17 -0.49 12.77 -29.26
CA MET A 17 -0.50 12.61 -27.82
C MET A 17 -0.94 13.86 -27.05
N THR A 18 -0.79 15.05 -27.67
CA THR A 18 -1.06 16.35 -27.02
C THR A 18 -2.46 16.44 -26.39
N PRO A 19 -3.57 16.08 -27.04
CA PRO A 19 -4.90 16.17 -26.42
C PRO A 19 -5.00 15.33 -25.14
N THR A 20 -4.51 14.09 -25.20
CA THR A 20 -4.51 13.18 -24.05
C THR A 20 -3.62 13.70 -22.92
N MET A 21 -2.43 14.19 -23.26
CA MET A 21 -1.50 14.76 -22.27
C MET A 21 -2.08 16.02 -21.61
N ILE A 22 -2.73 16.91 -22.36
CA ILE A 22 -3.38 18.10 -21.81
C ILE A 22 -4.45 17.70 -20.80
N ILE A 23 -5.32 16.75 -21.17
CA ILE A 23 -6.38 16.27 -20.26
C ILE A 23 -5.79 15.63 -19.01
N MET A 24 -4.79 14.74 -19.14
CA MET A 24 -4.15 14.09 -18.00
C MET A 24 -3.45 15.10 -17.09
N VAL A 25 -2.71 16.05 -17.67
CA VAL A 25 -2.02 17.09 -16.91
C VAL A 25 -3.02 18.00 -16.20
N ALA A 26 -4.11 18.40 -16.88
CA ALA A 26 -5.16 19.21 -16.27
C ALA A 26 -5.84 18.46 -15.10
N LEU A 27 -6.24 17.21 -15.29
CA LEU A 27 -6.87 16.39 -14.25
C LEU A 27 -5.95 16.11 -13.05
N LEU A 28 -4.64 16.15 -13.23
CA LEU A 28 -3.68 15.97 -12.15
C LEU A 28 -3.33 17.30 -11.49
N ILE A 29 -3.00 18.32 -12.28
CA ILE A 29 -2.49 19.60 -11.75
C ILE A 29 -3.62 20.44 -11.14
N ILE A 30 -4.81 20.48 -11.73
CA ILE A 30 -5.91 21.33 -11.21
C ILE A 30 -6.28 20.92 -9.77
N PRO A 31 -6.56 19.65 -9.44
CA PRO A 31 -6.85 19.26 -8.06
C PRO A 31 -5.68 19.52 -7.09
N LEU A 32 -4.43 19.31 -7.53
CA LEU A 32 -3.27 19.61 -6.71
C LEU A 32 -3.14 21.09 -6.40
N LEU A 33 -3.31 21.97 -7.41
CA LEU A 33 -3.30 23.40 -7.19
C LEU A 33 -4.45 23.85 -6.28
N LEU A 34 -5.65 23.30 -6.46
CA LEU A 34 -6.77 23.59 -5.57
C LEU A 34 -6.46 23.16 -4.14
N THR A 35 -5.88 21.98 -3.94
CA THR A 35 -5.46 21.51 -2.61
C THR A 35 -4.41 22.43 -1.99
N VAL A 36 -3.43 22.88 -2.76
CA VAL A 36 -2.41 23.83 -2.29
C VAL A 36 -3.05 25.19 -1.93
N ILE A 37 -3.94 25.71 -2.77
CA ILE A 37 -4.64 26.97 -2.51
C ILE A 37 -5.51 26.87 -1.26
N THR A 38 -6.29 25.80 -1.12
CA THR A 38 -7.16 25.56 0.05
C THR A 38 -6.36 25.32 1.33
N SER A 39 -5.12 24.82 1.24
CA SER A 39 -4.25 24.62 2.41
C SER A 39 -3.87 25.93 3.11
N PHE A 40 -3.89 27.05 2.38
CA PHE A 40 -3.69 28.39 2.92
C PHE A 40 -5.00 29.11 3.30
N GLY A 41 -6.15 28.45 3.10
CA GLY A 41 -7.46 28.98 3.48
C GLY A 41 -7.81 28.67 4.93
N GLN A 42 -8.75 29.44 5.49
CA GLN A 42 -9.41 29.14 6.78
C GLN A 42 -10.78 28.53 6.51
N ARG A 43 -11.28 27.71 7.43
CA ARG A 43 -12.67 27.22 7.39
C ARG A 43 -13.55 28.14 8.22
N ASP A 44 -14.66 28.58 7.63
CA ASP A 44 -15.75 29.24 8.33
C ASP A 44 -16.46 28.22 9.26
N PRO A 45 -17.13 28.66 10.35
CA PRO A 45 -17.99 27.82 11.18
C PRO A 45 -19.02 27.00 10.38
N ASP A 46 -19.46 27.49 9.23
CA ASP A 46 -20.37 26.80 8.30
C ASP A 46 -19.67 25.77 7.39
N GLY A 47 -18.35 25.57 7.54
CA GLY A 47 -17.58 24.59 6.77
C GLY A 47 -17.08 25.06 5.41
N ASN A 48 -17.39 26.32 4.99
CA ASN A 48 -16.90 26.87 3.73
C ASN A 48 -15.43 27.28 3.83
N VAL A 49 -14.70 27.17 2.71
CA VAL A 49 -13.30 27.64 2.66
C VAL A 49 -13.28 29.13 2.36
N ILE A 50 -12.78 29.91 3.31
CA ILE A 50 -12.44 31.33 3.10
C ILE A 50 -11.01 31.39 2.58
N TYR A 51 -10.81 31.94 1.38
CA TYR A 51 -9.51 32.09 0.75
C TYR A 51 -8.74 33.27 1.38
N THR A 52 -8.28 33.08 2.61
CA THR A 52 -7.35 33.99 3.28
C THR A 52 -5.99 33.36 3.26
N PHE A 53 -4.96 34.08 2.79
CA PHE A 53 -3.60 33.53 2.80
C PHE A 53 -3.08 33.48 4.25
N THR A 54 -3.18 32.29 4.88
CA THR A 54 -2.73 32.08 6.26
C THR A 54 -1.87 30.83 6.38
N LEU A 55 -0.91 30.84 7.29
CA LEU A 55 -0.07 29.69 7.64
C LEU A 55 -0.60 28.94 8.88
N GLU A 56 -1.76 29.33 9.38
CA GLU A 56 -2.32 28.80 10.62
C GLU A 56 -2.52 27.29 10.60
N ASN A 57 -2.98 26.72 9.47
CA ASN A 57 -3.13 25.28 9.30
C ASN A 57 -1.78 24.54 9.47
N TYR A 58 -0.68 25.14 9.02
CA TYR A 58 0.66 24.59 9.18
C TYR A 58 1.16 24.70 10.62
N TRP A 59 0.84 25.79 11.32
CA TRP A 59 1.16 25.94 12.74
C TRP A 59 0.37 24.93 13.59
N ARG A 60 -0.92 24.70 13.29
CA ARG A 60 -1.73 23.65 13.94
C ARG A 60 -1.15 22.26 13.70
N LEU A 61 -0.71 21.96 12.48
CA LEU A 61 -0.03 20.70 12.16
C LEU A 61 1.24 20.49 13.00
N MET A 62 1.96 21.56 13.31
CA MET A 62 3.15 21.54 14.18
C MET A 62 2.81 21.50 15.68
N GLY A 63 1.53 21.54 16.05
CA GLY A 63 1.08 21.47 17.44
C GLY A 63 0.86 22.83 18.11
N PHE A 64 0.91 23.93 17.38
CA PHE A 64 0.64 25.27 17.93
C PHE A 64 -0.85 25.60 17.77
N THR A 65 -1.56 25.74 18.87
CA THR A 65 -2.97 26.16 18.88
C THR A 65 -3.08 27.67 18.98
N GLU A 66 -4.17 28.27 18.50
CA GLU A 66 -4.45 29.69 18.55
C GLU A 66 -4.32 30.29 19.97
N ASN A 67 -4.57 29.51 21.01
CA ASN A 67 -4.50 29.88 22.40
C ASN A 67 -3.08 29.77 23.00
N GLY A 68 -2.05 29.54 22.19
CA GLY A 68 -0.68 29.35 22.67
C GLY A 68 -0.44 28.04 23.45
N THR A 69 -1.43 27.14 23.48
CA THR A 69 -1.27 25.82 24.08
C THR A 69 -0.70 24.86 23.06
N TRP A 70 0.18 23.96 23.51
CA TRP A 70 0.75 22.91 22.68
C TRP A 70 -0.24 21.73 22.59
N ASP A 71 -0.70 21.41 21.37
CA ASP A 71 -1.49 20.23 21.08
C ASP A 71 -0.77 19.38 20.04
N ASN A 72 -0.30 18.22 20.44
CA ASN A 72 0.43 17.29 19.58
C ASN A 72 -0.46 16.26 18.86
N LEU A 73 -1.79 16.45 18.87
CA LEU A 73 -2.74 15.50 18.34
C LEU A 73 -2.45 15.12 16.86
N TYR A 74 -2.28 16.13 16.00
CA TYR A 74 -2.01 15.91 14.58
C TYR A 74 -0.67 15.21 14.34
N LEU A 75 0.36 15.61 15.11
CA LEU A 75 1.69 15.00 15.02
C LEU A 75 1.65 13.54 15.46
N LEU A 76 0.91 13.24 16.53
CA LEU A 76 0.73 11.89 17.05
C LEU A 76 -0.02 11.00 16.06
N ILE A 77 -1.07 11.51 15.42
CA ILE A 77 -1.82 10.79 14.39
C ILE A 77 -0.92 10.54 13.16
N LEU A 78 -0.12 11.52 12.74
CA LEU A 78 0.83 11.37 11.65
C LEU A 78 1.87 10.26 11.96
N MET A 79 2.47 10.33 13.15
CA MET A 79 3.45 9.33 13.59
C MET A 79 2.83 7.92 13.69
N ARG A 80 1.60 7.82 14.17
CA ARG A 80 0.85 6.57 14.22
C ARG A 80 0.60 5.99 12.82
N SER A 81 0.23 6.86 11.86
CA SER A 81 0.01 6.44 10.47
C SER A 81 1.31 5.97 9.81
N LEU A 82 2.40 6.70 10.00
CA LEU A 82 3.72 6.32 9.51
C LEU A 82 4.20 5.00 10.13
N TRP A 83 3.99 4.82 11.43
CA TRP A 83 4.36 3.60 12.12
C TRP A 83 3.56 2.39 11.63
N LEU A 84 2.23 2.55 11.45
CA LEU A 84 1.38 1.50 10.91
C LEU A 84 1.75 1.16 9.46
N ALA A 85 2.04 2.18 8.63
CA ALA A 85 2.49 1.99 7.27
C ALA A 85 3.84 1.25 7.21
N LEU A 86 4.77 1.58 8.10
CA LEU A 86 6.05 0.88 8.20
C LEU A 86 5.85 -0.58 8.62
N GLN A 87 5.06 -0.84 9.67
CA GLN A 87 4.75 -2.20 10.11
C GLN A 87 4.11 -3.02 8.99
N THR A 88 3.08 -2.48 8.33
CA THR A 88 2.42 -3.11 7.19
C THR A 88 3.41 -3.45 6.10
N THR A 89 4.23 -2.48 5.70
CA THR A 89 5.20 -2.65 4.61
C THR A 89 6.23 -3.73 4.93
N VAL A 90 6.78 -3.73 6.15
CA VAL A 90 7.76 -4.74 6.58
C VAL A 90 7.15 -6.15 6.56
N ILE A 91 5.92 -6.31 7.08
CA ILE A 91 5.23 -7.60 7.07
C ILE A 91 4.91 -8.04 5.64
N VAL A 92 4.43 -7.11 4.81
CA VAL A 92 4.14 -7.40 3.40
C VAL A 92 5.41 -7.81 2.65
N ILE A 93 6.55 -7.14 2.87
CA ILE A 93 7.84 -7.55 2.28
C ILE A 93 8.20 -8.97 2.71
N ALA A 94 8.12 -9.25 4.01
CA ALA A 94 8.47 -10.56 4.58
C ALA A 94 7.61 -11.70 4.01
N MET A 95 6.34 -11.43 3.69
CA MET A 95 5.43 -12.41 3.08
C MET A 95 5.54 -12.45 1.54
N ALA A 96 5.61 -11.29 0.91
CA ALA A 96 5.59 -11.16 -0.55
C ALA A 96 6.88 -11.65 -1.19
N TYR A 97 8.03 -11.37 -0.58
CA TYR A 97 9.32 -11.71 -1.19
C TYR A 97 9.51 -13.23 -1.36
N PRO A 98 9.31 -14.08 -0.33
CA PRO A 98 9.38 -15.54 -0.50
C PRO A 98 8.38 -16.06 -1.52
N LEU A 99 7.16 -15.51 -1.52
CA LEU A 99 6.10 -15.92 -2.43
C LEU A 99 6.46 -15.54 -3.89
N ALA A 100 6.87 -14.30 -4.13
CA ALA A 100 7.33 -13.83 -5.45
C ALA A 100 8.53 -14.64 -5.95
N TYR A 101 9.48 -14.97 -5.07
CA TYR A 101 10.64 -15.79 -5.40
C TYR A 101 10.24 -17.21 -5.80
N TYR A 102 9.30 -17.81 -5.08
CA TYR A 102 8.75 -19.13 -5.41
C TYR A 102 8.03 -19.11 -6.77
N ILE A 103 7.21 -18.08 -7.00
CA ILE A 103 6.46 -17.92 -8.26
C ILE A 103 7.43 -17.75 -9.44
N ALA A 104 8.47 -16.91 -9.29
CA ALA A 104 9.44 -16.64 -10.35
C ALA A 104 10.22 -17.90 -10.80
N ARG A 105 10.43 -18.85 -9.88
CA ARG A 105 11.13 -20.13 -10.17
C ARG A 105 10.21 -21.27 -10.57
N ALA A 106 8.89 -21.08 -10.54
CA ALA A 106 7.93 -22.10 -10.92
C ALA A 106 7.91 -22.30 -12.45
N PRO A 107 7.62 -23.52 -12.93
CA PRO A 107 7.35 -23.78 -14.35
C PRO A 107 6.22 -22.89 -14.88
N GLU A 108 6.28 -22.49 -16.15
CA GLU A 108 5.39 -21.51 -16.76
C GLU A 108 3.90 -21.70 -16.46
N LYS A 109 3.38 -22.93 -16.63
CA LYS A 109 1.97 -23.25 -16.34
C LYS A 109 1.60 -22.98 -14.88
N ARG A 110 2.48 -23.37 -13.95
CA ARG A 110 2.27 -23.19 -12.51
C ARG A 110 2.44 -21.73 -12.11
N ARG A 111 3.41 -21.05 -12.70
CA ARG A 111 3.68 -19.62 -12.51
C ARG A 111 2.45 -18.79 -12.87
N ASN A 112 1.89 -18.99 -14.04
CA ASN A 112 0.72 -18.27 -14.52
C ASN A 112 -0.51 -18.53 -13.62
N PHE A 113 -0.69 -19.76 -13.16
CA PHE A 113 -1.75 -20.10 -12.22
C PHE A 113 -1.57 -19.42 -10.86
N LEU A 114 -0.35 -19.39 -10.31
CA LEU A 114 -0.05 -18.73 -9.03
C LEU A 114 -0.23 -17.21 -9.13
N LEU A 115 0.20 -16.60 -10.23
CA LEU A 115 -0.04 -15.17 -10.47
C LEU A 115 -1.53 -14.87 -10.57
N PHE A 116 -2.30 -15.72 -11.25
CA PHE A 116 -3.75 -15.58 -11.28
C PHE A 116 -4.36 -15.62 -9.87
N LEU A 117 -3.93 -16.56 -9.00
CA LEU A 117 -4.38 -16.62 -7.61
C LEU A 117 -4.04 -15.33 -6.82
N VAL A 118 -2.86 -14.75 -7.03
CA VAL A 118 -2.46 -13.47 -6.42
C VAL A 118 -3.37 -12.32 -6.87
N LEU A 119 -3.87 -12.37 -8.11
CA LEU A 119 -4.71 -11.32 -8.69
C LEU A 119 -6.20 -11.45 -8.32
N ILE A 120 -6.68 -12.64 -7.96
CA ILE A 120 -8.11 -12.86 -7.62
C ILE A 120 -8.63 -11.85 -6.60
N PRO A 121 -7.92 -11.57 -5.49
CA PRO A 121 -8.38 -10.59 -4.52
C PRO A 121 -8.63 -9.20 -5.11
N LEU A 122 -7.84 -8.78 -6.11
CA LEU A 122 -7.97 -7.46 -6.73
C LEU A 122 -9.25 -7.30 -7.56
N TRP A 123 -9.84 -8.39 -8.02
CA TRP A 123 -11.08 -8.38 -8.80
C TRP A 123 -12.34 -8.32 -7.93
N THR A 124 -12.20 -8.58 -6.63
CA THR A 124 -13.31 -8.46 -5.69
C THR A 124 -13.43 -7.03 -5.17
N ASN A 125 -14.66 -6.61 -4.85
CA ASN A 125 -14.90 -5.29 -4.30
C ASN A 125 -14.14 -5.08 -2.98
N PHE A 126 -13.44 -3.96 -2.88
CA PHE A 126 -12.61 -3.59 -1.73
C PHE A 126 -13.39 -3.61 -0.40
N VAL A 127 -14.58 -2.99 -0.38
CA VAL A 127 -15.40 -2.89 0.83
C VAL A 127 -15.89 -4.26 1.30
N ILE A 128 -16.30 -5.12 0.36
CA ILE A 128 -16.74 -6.49 0.69
C ILE A 128 -15.60 -7.27 1.34
N ARG A 129 -14.36 -7.12 0.85
CA ARG A 129 -13.18 -7.78 1.45
C ARG A 129 -12.95 -7.34 2.89
N ILE A 130 -13.06 -6.04 3.16
CA ILE A 130 -12.87 -5.54 4.53
C ILE A 130 -13.96 -6.07 5.47
N TYR A 131 -15.22 -6.09 5.05
CA TYR A 131 -16.30 -6.68 5.86
C TYR A 131 -16.13 -8.19 6.06
N ALA A 132 -15.57 -8.91 5.10
CA ALA A 132 -15.21 -10.31 5.29
C ALA A 132 -14.18 -10.49 6.42
N TRP A 133 -13.17 -9.59 6.49
CA TRP A 133 -12.21 -9.57 7.61
C TRP A 133 -12.89 -9.27 8.95
N VAL A 134 -13.87 -8.37 9.00
CA VAL A 134 -14.69 -8.15 10.21
C VAL A 134 -15.34 -9.45 10.66
N MET A 135 -15.96 -10.19 9.73
CA MET A 135 -16.62 -11.45 10.06
C MET A 135 -15.65 -12.55 10.52
N ILE A 136 -14.44 -12.55 9.97
CA ILE A 136 -13.39 -13.52 10.33
C ILE A 136 -12.81 -13.22 11.71
N LEU A 137 -12.54 -11.93 12.02
CA LEU A 137 -11.78 -11.51 13.20
C LEU A 137 -12.65 -11.26 14.46
N ARG A 138 -13.98 -11.24 14.33
CA ARG A 138 -14.88 -11.13 15.49
C ARG A 138 -14.66 -12.25 16.49
N THR A 139 -14.98 -11.99 17.77
CA THR A 139 -14.85 -12.95 18.89
C THR A 139 -15.57 -14.27 18.62
N GLN A 140 -16.74 -14.22 17.98
CA GLN A 140 -17.49 -15.41 17.51
C GLN A 140 -17.35 -15.60 15.98
N GLY A 141 -16.28 -15.10 15.40
CA GLY A 141 -16.01 -15.17 13.97
C GLY A 141 -15.46 -16.53 13.54
N VAL A 142 -15.28 -16.68 12.22
CA VAL A 142 -14.82 -17.93 11.62
C VAL A 142 -13.47 -18.39 12.20
N LEU A 143 -12.52 -17.44 12.42
CA LEU A 143 -11.20 -17.76 12.96
C LEU A 143 -11.30 -18.32 14.39
N SER A 144 -12.01 -17.61 15.26
CA SER A 144 -12.19 -18.00 16.67
C SER A 144 -12.93 -19.33 16.80
N SER A 145 -14.00 -19.53 16.01
CA SER A 145 -14.77 -20.77 16.01
C SER A 145 -13.97 -21.97 15.48
N SER A 146 -13.17 -21.77 14.43
CA SER A 146 -12.31 -22.82 13.89
C SER A 146 -11.21 -23.23 14.86
N LEU A 147 -10.58 -22.25 15.54
CA LEU A 147 -9.58 -22.53 16.56
C LEU A 147 -10.16 -23.19 17.80
N ALA A 148 -11.37 -22.79 18.22
CA ALA A 148 -12.07 -23.42 19.33
C ALA A 148 -12.41 -24.90 19.01
N PHE A 149 -12.84 -25.17 17.78
CA PHE A 149 -13.09 -26.55 17.32
C PHE A 149 -11.81 -27.41 17.33
N LEU A 150 -10.71 -26.88 16.80
CA LEU A 150 -9.41 -27.59 16.79
C LEU A 150 -8.88 -27.81 18.22
N ALA A 151 -8.98 -26.81 19.09
CA ALA A 151 -8.61 -26.91 20.49
C ALA A 151 -9.46 -27.93 21.24
N GLY A 152 -10.77 -28.00 20.94
CA GLY A 152 -11.67 -29.02 21.48
C GLY A 152 -11.27 -30.45 21.08
N LEU A 153 -10.83 -30.66 19.83
CA LEU A 153 -10.29 -31.95 19.37
C LEU A 153 -9.00 -32.33 20.10
N ALA A 154 -8.16 -31.35 20.46
CA ALA A 154 -6.93 -31.56 21.19
C ALA A 154 -7.11 -31.52 22.72
N SER A 155 -8.33 -31.36 23.23
CA SER A 155 -8.65 -31.19 24.66
C SER A 155 -7.88 -30.04 25.33
N ILE A 156 -7.52 -28.99 24.55
CA ILE A 156 -6.83 -27.80 25.05
C ILE A 156 -7.87 -26.73 25.39
N PRO A 157 -7.84 -26.12 26.58
CA PRO A 157 -8.74 -25.01 26.92
C PRO A 157 -8.43 -23.81 26.02
N PHE A 158 -9.40 -23.41 25.18
CA PHE A 158 -9.30 -22.28 24.28
C PHE A 158 -10.18 -21.12 24.77
N LYS A 159 -9.55 -19.94 24.94
CA LYS A 159 -10.26 -18.72 25.22
C LYS A 159 -10.37 -17.93 23.91
N PRO A 160 -11.57 -17.62 23.42
CA PRO A 160 -11.71 -16.76 22.25
C PRO A 160 -10.99 -15.43 22.48
N PHE A 161 -10.23 -15.00 21.49
CA PHE A 161 -9.57 -13.71 21.53
C PHE A 161 -10.36 -12.69 20.72
N ASP A 162 -10.38 -11.47 21.22
CA ASP A 162 -11.09 -10.36 20.59
C ASP A 162 -10.08 -9.54 19.77
N LEU A 163 -10.00 -9.86 18.47
CA LEU A 163 -9.14 -9.14 17.54
C LEU A 163 -9.82 -7.93 16.89
N TYR A 164 -11.14 -7.85 16.97
CA TYR A 164 -11.94 -6.82 16.31
C TYR A 164 -12.83 -6.08 17.31
N PRO A 165 -12.86 -4.73 17.35
CA PRO A 165 -11.99 -3.82 16.60
C PRO A 165 -10.61 -3.62 17.27
N SER A 166 -9.55 -3.55 16.51
CA SER A 166 -8.20 -3.32 17.06
C SER A 166 -7.19 -2.84 15.98
N GLN A 167 -6.06 -2.32 16.43
CA GLN A 167 -4.93 -2.02 15.55
C GLN A 167 -4.40 -3.27 14.85
N GLY A 168 -4.44 -4.43 15.51
CA GLY A 168 -4.07 -5.72 14.91
C GLY A 168 -4.98 -6.11 13.75
N ALA A 169 -6.30 -5.91 13.88
CA ALA A 169 -7.24 -6.14 12.79
C ALA A 169 -6.96 -5.24 11.58
N VAL A 170 -6.68 -3.95 11.83
CA VAL A 170 -6.29 -2.99 10.78
C VAL A 170 -5.02 -3.46 10.07
N LEU A 171 -4.01 -3.89 10.83
CA LEU A 171 -2.75 -4.39 10.27
C LEU A 171 -2.96 -5.61 9.37
N VAL A 172 -3.75 -6.59 9.82
CA VAL A 172 -4.09 -7.78 9.03
C VAL A 172 -4.82 -7.40 7.73
N GLY A 173 -5.82 -6.52 7.83
CA GLY A 173 -6.56 -6.03 6.67
C GLY A 173 -5.66 -5.32 5.66
N MET A 174 -4.76 -4.44 6.13
CA MET A 174 -3.81 -3.73 5.28
C MET A 174 -2.77 -4.66 4.65
N VAL A 175 -2.22 -5.61 5.41
CA VAL A 175 -1.28 -6.61 4.87
C VAL A 175 -1.92 -7.39 3.74
N TYR A 176 -3.13 -7.89 3.94
CA TYR A 176 -3.87 -8.63 2.91
C TYR A 176 -4.14 -7.77 1.66
N GLU A 177 -4.56 -6.53 1.85
CA GLU A 177 -4.91 -5.61 0.76
C GLU A 177 -3.71 -5.28 -0.12
N PHE A 178 -2.55 -5.02 0.49
CA PHE A 178 -1.36 -4.56 -0.23
C PHE A 178 -0.41 -5.69 -0.64
N LEU A 179 -0.66 -6.93 -0.24
CA LEU A 179 0.18 -8.08 -0.59
C LEU A 179 0.38 -8.24 -2.11
N PRO A 180 -0.64 -8.18 -2.98
CA PRO A 180 -0.46 -8.28 -4.43
C PRO A 180 0.38 -7.14 -5.02
N PHE A 181 0.24 -5.92 -4.50
CA PHE A 181 0.99 -4.75 -4.98
C PHE A 181 2.48 -4.85 -4.68
N MET A 182 2.88 -5.65 -3.71
CA MET A 182 4.28 -5.95 -3.42
C MET A 182 4.78 -7.15 -4.22
N ILE A 183 3.98 -8.20 -4.35
CA ILE A 183 4.36 -9.44 -5.04
C ILE A 183 4.68 -9.16 -6.52
N LEU A 184 3.83 -8.42 -7.22
CA LEU A 184 3.95 -8.22 -8.66
C LEU A 184 5.24 -7.51 -9.09
N PRO A 185 5.66 -6.37 -8.51
CA PRO A 185 6.92 -5.73 -8.86
C PRO A 185 8.15 -6.57 -8.51
N ILE A 186 8.13 -7.24 -7.34
CA ILE A 186 9.22 -8.15 -6.96
C ILE A 186 9.31 -9.31 -7.95
N PHE A 187 8.19 -9.95 -8.27
CA PHE A 187 8.12 -11.02 -9.27
C PHE A 187 8.68 -10.56 -10.61
N THR A 188 8.23 -9.41 -11.12
CA THR A 188 8.69 -8.88 -12.42
C THR A 188 10.19 -8.62 -12.46
N SER A 189 10.80 -8.23 -11.34
CA SER A 189 12.25 -8.06 -11.25
C SER A 189 12.98 -9.40 -11.15
N LEU A 190 12.43 -10.36 -10.42
CA LEU A 190 13.02 -11.69 -10.27
C LEU A 190 12.93 -12.50 -11.57
N GLU A 191 11.85 -12.38 -12.33
CA GLU A 191 11.66 -13.06 -13.62
C GLU A 191 12.68 -12.65 -14.68
N LYS A 192 13.21 -11.42 -14.58
CA LYS A 192 14.23 -10.89 -15.51
C LYS A 192 15.66 -11.36 -15.22
N ILE A 193 15.87 -12.04 -14.08
CA ILE A 193 17.20 -12.54 -13.73
C ILE A 193 17.50 -13.78 -14.59
N GLU A 194 18.53 -13.66 -15.42
CA GLU A 194 18.96 -14.75 -16.31
C GLU A 194 19.46 -15.96 -15.52
N PRO A 195 19.09 -17.19 -15.90
CA PRO A 195 19.56 -18.42 -15.24
C PRO A 195 21.09 -18.53 -15.19
N ASN A 196 21.79 -18.03 -16.21
CA ASN A 196 23.26 -18.06 -16.33
C ASN A 196 23.95 -17.38 -15.14
N LEU A 197 23.32 -16.39 -14.51
CA LEU A 197 23.87 -15.72 -13.33
C LEU A 197 23.90 -16.63 -12.09
N TYR A 198 22.95 -17.54 -12.00
CA TYR A 198 22.92 -18.55 -10.93
C TYR A 198 23.97 -19.63 -11.15
N GLU A 199 24.17 -20.03 -12.42
CA GLU A 199 25.22 -21.00 -12.81
C GLU A 199 26.60 -20.43 -12.56
N ALA A 200 26.85 -19.18 -13.00
CA ALA A 200 28.12 -18.49 -12.76
C ALA A 200 28.42 -18.32 -11.24
N ALA A 201 27.40 -18.05 -10.44
CA ALA A 201 27.58 -17.96 -8.99
C ALA A 201 27.94 -19.33 -8.38
N ALA A 202 27.35 -20.42 -8.87
CA ALA A 202 27.67 -21.77 -8.45
C ALA A 202 29.10 -22.18 -8.86
N ASP A 203 29.54 -21.83 -10.08
CA ASP A 203 30.90 -22.09 -10.57
C ASP A 203 31.96 -21.36 -9.74
N LEU A 204 31.63 -20.20 -9.19
CA LEU A 204 32.45 -19.45 -8.24
C LEU A 204 32.38 -19.99 -6.79
N GLY A 205 31.70 -21.13 -6.58
CA GLY A 205 31.58 -21.78 -5.28
C GLY A 205 30.58 -21.15 -4.32
N ALA A 206 29.68 -20.27 -4.81
CA ALA A 206 28.64 -19.69 -3.98
C ALA A 206 27.55 -20.73 -3.66
N ASN A 207 27.23 -20.89 -2.39
CA ASN A 207 26.06 -21.67 -1.98
C ASN A 207 24.77 -20.86 -2.18
N SER A 208 23.59 -21.49 -2.06
CA SER A 208 22.28 -20.87 -2.28
C SER A 208 22.05 -19.60 -1.42
N PHE A 209 22.59 -19.57 -0.19
CA PHE A 209 22.49 -18.39 0.69
C PHE A 209 23.27 -17.21 0.13
N TRP A 210 24.54 -17.42 -0.25
CA TRP A 210 25.36 -16.36 -0.83
C TRP A 210 24.87 -15.91 -2.20
N THR A 211 24.38 -16.85 -3.03
CA THR A 211 23.72 -16.53 -4.32
C THR A 211 22.49 -15.65 -4.10
N PHE A 212 21.68 -15.94 -3.06
CA PHE A 212 20.54 -15.10 -2.73
C PHE A 212 20.96 -13.67 -2.39
N PHE A 213 21.90 -13.49 -1.43
CA PHE A 213 22.26 -12.15 -0.96
C PHE A 213 23.13 -11.36 -1.93
N ARG A 214 23.95 -12.03 -2.77
CA ARG A 214 24.89 -11.34 -3.70
C ARG A 214 24.37 -11.20 -5.12
N VAL A 215 23.40 -12.03 -5.54
CA VAL A 215 22.87 -12.03 -6.91
C VAL A 215 21.38 -11.69 -6.87
N THR A 216 20.55 -12.54 -6.24
CA THR A 216 19.10 -12.42 -6.32
C THR A 216 18.58 -11.13 -5.69
N LEU A 217 18.96 -10.87 -4.45
CA LEU A 217 18.46 -9.71 -3.70
C LEU A 217 18.87 -8.37 -4.35
N PRO A 218 20.15 -8.13 -4.73
CA PRO A 218 20.53 -6.89 -5.38
C PRO A 218 19.84 -6.68 -6.73
N LEU A 219 19.70 -7.71 -7.55
CA LEU A 219 19.04 -7.62 -8.85
C LEU A 219 17.52 -7.45 -8.75
N SER A 220 16.91 -7.88 -7.64
CA SER A 220 15.48 -7.69 -7.39
C SER A 220 15.16 -6.38 -6.63
N LEU A 221 16.16 -5.62 -6.17
CA LEU A 221 15.97 -4.35 -5.46
C LEU A 221 15.05 -3.36 -6.19
N PRO A 222 15.14 -3.16 -7.52
CA PRO A 222 14.23 -2.24 -8.20
C PRO A 222 12.76 -2.62 -8.02
N GLY A 223 12.44 -3.92 -8.08
CA GLY A 223 11.09 -4.42 -7.81
C GLY A 223 10.68 -4.28 -6.35
N LEU A 224 11.60 -4.54 -5.43
CA LEU A 224 11.36 -4.35 -4.00
C LEU A 224 11.07 -2.89 -3.65
N VAL A 225 11.86 -1.95 -4.20
CA VAL A 225 11.64 -0.51 -4.01
C VAL A 225 10.30 -0.07 -4.61
N ALA A 226 9.99 -0.50 -5.83
CA ALA A 226 8.71 -0.19 -6.47
C ALA A 226 7.52 -0.73 -5.66
N GLY A 227 7.57 -1.99 -5.22
CA GLY A 227 6.55 -2.59 -4.36
C GLY A 227 6.42 -1.87 -3.02
N THR A 228 7.55 -1.46 -2.42
CA THR A 228 7.55 -0.68 -1.19
C THR A 228 6.82 0.65 -1.35
N ILE A 229 7.08 1.39 -2.42
CA ILE A 229 6.38 2.66 -2.71
C ILE A 229 4.89 2.41 -2.92
N LEU A 230 4.53 1.39 -3.72
CA LEU A 230 3.13 1.02 -4.01
C LEU A 230 2.37 0.52 -2.79
N THR A 231 3.04 0.11 -1.73
CA THR A 231 2.44 -0.32 -0.48
C THR A 231 2.46 0.79 0.56
N PHE A 232 3.61 1.39 0.83
CA PHE A 232 3.81 2.34 1.94
C PHE A 232 3.01 3.62 1.76
N VAL A 233 3.04 4.23 0.57
CA VAL A 233 2.38 5.51 0.31
C VAL A 233 0.85 5.41 0.43
N PRO A 234 0.17 4.44 -0.22
CA PRO A 234 -1.28 4.31 -0.06
C PRO A 234 -1.72 3.93 1.35
N VAL A 235 -0.93 3.14 2.09
CA VAL A 235 -1.27 2.77 3.48
C VAL A 235 -1.39 4.00 4.38
N ILE A 236 -0.52 5.02 4.21
CA ILE A 236 -0.60 6.26 5.00
C ILE A 236 -1.94 6.97 4.77
N GLY A 237 -2.42 7.00 3.53
CA GLY A 237 -3.65 7.69 3.13
C GLY A 237 -4.93 6.87 3.31
N THR A 238 -4.80 5.57 3.61
CA THR A 238 -5.97 4.68 3.71
C THR A 238 -6.73 4.93 5.01
N PHE A 239 -8.01 5.31 4.90
CA PHE A 239 -8.89 5.51 6.07
C PHE A 239 -9.95 4.42 6.21
N VAL A 240 -10.46 3.87 5.11
CA VAL A 240 -11.58 2.90 5.12
C VAL A 240 -11.23 1.64 5.91
N VAL A 241 -10.00 1.14 5.78
CA VAL A 241 -9.54 -0.04 6.52
C VAL A 241 -9.47 0.25 8.01
N SER A 242 -8.92 1.42 8.39
CA SER A 242 -8.82 1.81 9.80
C SER A 242 -10.18 2.12 10.42
N ASP A 243 -11.09 2.70 9.67
CA ASP A 243 -12.44 3.03 10.15
C ASP A 243 -13.26 1.75 10.41
N ILE A 244 -13.26 0.82 9.45
CA ILE A 244 -14.04 -0.41 9.56
C ILE A 244 -13.40 -1.42 10.53
N LEU A 245 -12.08 -1.68 10.44
CA LEU A 245 -11.40 -2.71 11.23
C LEU A 245 -10.87 -2.20 12.58
N GLY A 246 -10.52 -0.93 12.66
CA GLY A 246 -10.02 -0.29 13.88
C GLY A 246 -11.10 0.42 14.68
N GLY A 247 -12.24 0.70 14.06
CA GLY A 247 -13.30 1.50 14.66
C GLY A 247 -12.74 2.85 15.17
N ARG A 248 -13.28 3.37 16.25
CA ARG A 248 -12.82 4.63 16.85
C ARG A 248 -11.46 4.53 17.59
N GLN A 249 -10.86 3.33 17.67
CA GLN A 249 -9.60 3.11 18.40
C GLN A 249 -8.37 3.46 17.58
N VAL A 250 -8.48 3.44 16.24
CA VAL A 250 -7.37 3.65 15.32
C VAL A 250 -7.70 4.80 14.38
N ILE A 251 -7.31 6.02 14.76
CA ILE A 251 -7.44 7.20 13.92
C ILE A 251 -6.12 7.40 13.18
N LEU A 252 -6.17 7.47 11.87
CA LEU A 252 -5.06 7.71 10.95
C LEU A 252 -5.25 9.04 10.22
N VAL A 253 -4.20 9.50 9.52
CA VAL A 253 -4.25 10.76 8.75
C VAL A 253 -5.40 10.77 7.75
N GLY A 254 -5.67 9.65 7.10
CA GLY A 254 -6.81 9.52 6.17
C GLY A 254 -8.18 9.80 6.82
N ASN A 255 -8.35 9.49 8.12
CA ASN A 255 -9.59 9.77 8.85
C ASN A 255 -9.74 11.26 9.22
N LEU A 256 -8.66 12.04 9.21
CA LEU A 256 -8.71 13.49 9.50
C LEU A 256 -9.20 14.31 8.30
N VAL A 257 -9.10 13.74 7.10
CA VAL A 257 -9.46 14.43 5.84
C VAL A 257 -10.94 14.22 5.50
N GLN A 258 -11.63 13.32 6.19
CA GLN A 258 -13.03 13.00 6.04
C GLN A 258 -13.92 13.89 6.92
#